data_d14f14415931e83e1848b38194445d58
#
_entry.id   d14f14415931e83e1848b38194445d58
#
_cell.length_a   1.000
_cell.length_b   1.000
_cell.length_c   1.000
_cell.angle_alpha   90.00
_cell.angle_beta   90.00
_cell.angle_gamma   90.00
#
_symmetry.space_group_name_H-M   'P 1'
#
loop_
_entity.id
_entity.type
_entity.pdbx_description
1 polymer ?
#
loop_
_entity_poly.entity_id
_entity_poly.type
_entity_poly.pdbx_seq_one_letter_code
_entity_poly.pdbx_strand_id
1 'polypeptide(L)'
;MSASPLGPDFPPARNGLPYRPCVGIMLLNAQGKVWIGKRDDGDGKSEYEYAWQMPQGGIDKGETPRAAALRELYEETSIRSVSILAEAPVWFTYDYPQDVQQNTRKGKYGGQAQRWFALRFEGSEDEIDVRNLPDGHDMEFCDWRWEDAARLPDLIVPFKRQVYQGVVDAFSGLTA
;
A
#
# COMPACT_ATOMS: atom_id res chain seq x y z
N MET A 1 29.50 -1.53 10.22
CA MET A 1 28.08 -1.22 10.39
C MET A 1 27.31 -1.77 9.20
N SER A 2 26.32 -2.59 9.39
CA SER A 2 25.49 -3.04 8.28
C SER A 2 24.60 -1.86 7.84
N ALA A 3 24.52 -1.62 6.53
CA ALA A 3 23.63 -0.60 5.98
C ALA A 3 22.18 -0.91 6.34
N SER A 4 21.39 0.13 6.59
CA SER A 4 19.95 -0.03 6.81
C SER A 4 19.30 -0.68 5.60
N PRO A 5 18.44 -1.70 5.78
CA PRO A 5 17.72 -2.32 4.67
C PRO A 5 16.79 -1.35 3.94
N LEU A 6 16.49 -0.18 4.54
CA LEU A 6 15.66 0.87 3.94
C LEU A 6 16.41 1.72 2.90
N GLY A 7 17.77 1.67 2.92
CA GLY A 7 18.59 2.50 2.05
C GLY A 7 18.90 3.89 2.62
N PRO A 8 19.87 4.60 2.02
CA PRO A 8 20.34 5.89 2.53
C PRO A 8 19.38 7.06 2.24
N ASP A 9 18.43 6.86 1.34
CA ASP A 9 17.45 7.85 0.91
C ASP A 9 16.13 7.83 1.71
N PHE A 10 16.06 7.02 2.78
CA PHE A 10 14.90 7.02 3.68
C PHE A 10 14.75 8.40 4.34
N PRO A 11 13.54 9.02 4.28
CA PRO A 11 13.34 10.39 4.75
C PRO A 11 13.61 10.56 6.24
N PRO A 12 14.22 11.68 6.65
CA PRO A 12 14.46 11.97 8.06
C PRO A 12 13.16 12.28 8.81
N ALA A 13 13.23 12.20 10.14
CA ALA A 13 12.13 12.61 11.00
C ALA A 13 11.71 14.06 10.71
N ARG A 14 10.42 14.31 10.81
CA ARG A 14 9.83 15.65 10.67
C ARG A 14 9.11 16.01 11.96
N ASN A 15 9.28 17.27 12.41
CA ASN A 15 8.67 17.76 13.65
C ASN A 15 8.96 16.87 14.88
N GLY A 16 10.16 16.28 14.94
CA GLY A 16 10.58 15.44 16.04
C GLY A 16 10.04 14.01 16.06
N LEU A 17 9.18 13.65 15.09
CA LEU A 17 8.64 12.30 14.96
C LEU A 17 9.14 11.62 13.68
N PRO A 18 9.58 10.35 13.76
CA PRO A 18 10.00 9.62 12.57
C PRO A 18 8.81 9.24 11.70
N TYR A 19 9.07 8.99 10.42
CA TYR A 19 8.13 8.34 9.53
C TYR A 19 8.11 6.84 9.78
N ARG A 20 6.92 6.24 9.72
CA ARG A 20 6.78 4.79 9.71
C ARG A 20 7.20 4.26 8.33
N PRO A 21 8.19 3.34 8.27
CA PRO A 21 8.55 2.71 7.00
C PRO A 21 7.44 1.78 6.53
N CYS A 22 6.95 2.01 5.32
CA CYS A 22 5.87 1.24 4.72
C CYS A 22 6.15 0.94 3.25
N VAL A 23 5.40 0.00 2.72
CA VAL A 23 5.36 -0.32 1.30
C VAL A 23 3.95 -0.16 0.77
N GLY A 24 3.85 0.08 -0.53
CA GLY A 24 2.59 0.04 -1.25
C GLY A 24 2.75 -0.75 -2.54
N ILE A 25 1.68 -1.36 -3.00
CA ILE A 25 1.69 -2.22 -4.16
C ILE A 25 0.65 -1.76 -5.18
N MET A 26 1.12 -1.41 -6.39
CA MET A 26 0.26 -1.25 -7.55
C MET A 26 0.27 -2.58 -8.31
N LEU A 27 -0.74 -3.42 -8.08
CA LEU A 27 -0.90 -4.70 -8.76
C LEU A 27 -1.71 -4.50 -10.03
N LEU A 28 -1.15 -4.90 -11.17
CA LEU A 28 -1.72 -4.72 -12.49
C LEU A 28 -2.17 -6.04 -13.10
N ASN A 29 -3.36 -6.07 -13.68
CA ASN A 29 -3.80 -7.19 -14.51
C ASN A 29 -3.28 -7.06 -15.95
N ALA A 30 -3.63 -8.03 -16.80
CA ALA A 30 -3.20 -8.07 -18.20
C ALA A 30 -3.70 -6.86 -19.01
N GLN A 31 -4.78 -6.21 -18.60
CA GLN A 31 -5.34 -5.02 -19.24
C GLN A 31 -4.77 -3.71 -18.69
N GLY A 32 -3.79 -3.77 -17.76
CA GLY A 32 -3.19 -2.58 -17.17
C GLY A 32 -4.06 -1.88 -16.13
N LYS A 33 -5.10 -2.56 -15.63
CA LYS A 33 -5.94 -2.06 -14.54
C LYS A 33 -5.35 -2.42 -13.20
N VAL A 34 -5.65 -1.61 -12.19
CA VAL A 34 -5.06 -1.68 -10.86
C VAL A 34 -6.01 -2.37 -9.88
N TRP A 35 -5.47 -3.30 -9.09
CA TRP A 35 -6.21 -3.93 -8.00
C TRP A 35 -6.42 -2.94 -6.86
N ILE A 36 -7.67 -2.78 -6.44
CA ILE A 36 -8.02 -2.02 -5.23
C ILE A 36 -8.95 -2.84 -4.34
N GLY A 37 -8.75 -2.70 -3.03
CA GLY A 37 -9.59 -3.29 -2.01
C GLY A 37 -10.43 -2.23 -1.30
N LYS A 38 -11.64 -2.60 -0.91
CA LYS A 38 -12.50 -1.79 -0.08
C LYS A 38 -12.21 -2.11 1.39
N ARG A 39 -11.80 -1.12 2.16
CA ARG A 39 -11.47 -1.31 3.57
C ARG A 39 -12.67 -1.83 4.36
N ASP A 40 -12.38 -2.76 5.27
CA ASP A 40 -13.34 -3.26 6.23
C ASP A 40 -13.23 -2.48 7.55
N ASP A 41 -14.34 -1.91 8.01
CA ASP A 41 -14.39 -1.16 9.27
C ASP A 41 -14.83 -2.00 10.47
N GLY A 42 -14.84 -3.32 10.31
CA GLY A 42 -15.22 -4.26 11.36
C GLY A 42 -16.67 -4.70 11.33
N ASP A 43 -17.51 -4.05 10.54
CA ASP A 43 -18.93 -4.44 10.34
C ASP A 43 -19.20 -5.07 8.96
N GLY A 44 -18.16 -5.19 8.13
CA GLY A 44 -18.24 -5.71 6.76
C GLY A 44 -18.98 -4.79 5.80
N LYS A 45 -19.29 -3.57 6.22
CA LYS A 45 -20.08 -2.59 5.47
C LYS A 45 -19.41 -1.23 5.50
N SER A 46 -18.24 -1.11 4.88
CA SER A 46 -17.67 0.23 4.73
C SER A 46 -18.55 1.05 3.80
N GLU A 47 -19.24 2.03 4.33
CA GLU A 47 -20.02 3.02 3.58
C GLU A 47 -19.23 4.31 3.35
N TYR A 48 -17.93 4.33 3.72
CA TYR A 48 -17.11 5.52 3.55
C TYR A 48 -16.84 5.78 2.06
N GLU A 49 -17.01 7.03 1.67
CA GLU A 49 -16.77 7.51 0.30
C GLU A 49 -15.36 7.19 -0.20
N TYR A 50 -14.36 7.19 0.71
CA TYR A 50 -12.95 7.00 0.40
C TYR A 50 -12.38 5.69 0.94
N ALA A 51 -13.16 4.61 0.84
CA ALA A 51 -12.79 3.30 1.40
C ALA A 51 -11.87 2.48 0.50
N TRP A 52 -11.70 2.84 -0.76
CA TRP A 52 -10.94 2.06 -1.74
C TRP A 52 -9.47 2.43 -1.74
N GLN A 53 -8.60 1.43 -1.64
CA GLN A 53 -7.16 1.64 -1.62
C GLN A 53 -6.39 0.48 -2.24
N MET A 54 -5.16 0.77 -2.68
CA MET A 54 -4.18 -0.24 -3.05
C MET A 54 -3.62 -0.92 -1.78
N PRO A 55 -3.12 -2.19 -1.88
CA PRO A 55 -2.50 -2.85 -0.74
C PRO A 55 -1.30 -2.07 -0.22
N GLN A 56 -1.16 -2.01 1.09
CA GLN A 56 -0.06 -1.34 1.77
C GLN A 56 0.17 -1.93 3.16
N GLY A 57 1.36 -1.77 3.68
CA GLY A 57 1.64 -2.19 5.04
C GLY A 57 3.02 -1.78 5.52
N GLY A 58 3.34 -2.10 6.77
CA GLY A 58 4.61 -1.76 7.39
C GLY A 58 5.75 -2.67 6.96
N ILE A 59 6.95 -2.12 6.94
CA ILE A 59 8.19 -2.87 6.76
C ILE A 59 8.66 -3.32 8.14
N ASP A 60 8.89 -4.62 8.31
CA ASP A 60 9.40 -5.16 9.58
C ASP A 60 10.89 -4.86 9.75
N LYS A 61 11.34 -4.87 11.00
CA LYS A 61 12.75 -4.63 11.31
C LYS A 61 13.64 -5.63 10.58
N GLY A 62 14.61 -5.12 9.83
CA GLY A 62 15.56 -5.95 9.06
C GLY A 62 15.02 -6.47 7.74
N GLU A 63 13.76 -6.20 7.42
CA GLU A 63 13.14 -6.59 6.16
C GLU A 63 13.47 -5.57 5.06
N THR A 64 13.68 -6.04 3.83
CA THR A 64 13.81 -5.14 2.69
C THR A 64 12.42 -4.64 2.24
N PRO A 65 12.32 -3.45 1.64
CA PRO A 65 11.04 -2.99 1.09
C PRO A 65 10.40 -3.97 0.09
N ARG A 66 11.21 -4.59 -0.77
CA ARG A 66 10.74 -5.59 -1.74
C ARG A 66 10.11 -6.81 -1.06
N ALA A 67 10.76 -7.36 -0.04
CA ALA A 67 10.25 -8.50 0.71
C ALA A 67 8.94 -8.12 1.44
N ALA A 68 8.90 -6.93 2.03
CA ALA A 68 7.71 -6.41 2.68
C ALA A 68 6.52 -6.28 1.72
N ALA A 69 6.76 -5.79 0.49
CA ALA A 69 5.71 -5.63 -0.51
C ALA A 69 5.07 -6.98 -0.86
N LEU A 70 5.88 -8.01 -1.10
CA LEU A 70 5.38 -9.35 -1.41
C LEU A 70 4.64 -9.98 -0.24
N ARG A 71 5.14 -9.80 0.98
CA ARG A 71 4.52 -10.30 2.21
C ARG A 71 3.18 -9.62 2.47
N GLU A 72 3.12 -8.30 2.44
CA GLU A 72 1.88 -7.54 2.67
C GLU A 72 0.81 -7.87 1.63
N LEU A 73 1.18 -7.97 0.35
CA LEU A 73 0.24 -8.38 -0.69
C LEU A 73 -0.37 -9.75 -0.37
N TYR A 74 0.46 -10.71 0.01
CA TYR A 74 0.01 -12.05 0.37
C TYR A 74 -0.89 -12.06 1.61
N GLU A 75 -0.49 -11.37 2.67
CA GLU A 75 -1.24 -11.30 3.92
C GLU A 75 -2.61 -10.66 3.76
N GLU A 76 -2.75 -9.65 2.88
CA GLU A 76 -4.00 -8.92 2.69
C GLU A 76 -4.92 -9.52 1.61
N THR A 77 -4.35 -10.24 0.63
CA THR A 77 -5.10 -10.66 -0.57
C THR A 77 -4.96 -12.12 -0.96
N SER A 78 -4.09 -12.87 -0.31
CA SER A 78 -3.71 -14.25 -0.65
C SER A 78 -2.94 -14.40 -1.97
N ILE A 79 -2.57 -13.31 -2.62
CA ILE A 79 -1.90 -13.32 -3.93
C ILE A 79 -0.40 -13.57 -3.79
N ARG A 80 0.10 -14.58 -4.52
CA ARG A 80 1.52 -14.92 -4.66
C ARG A 80 2.03 -14.88 -6.11
N SER A 81 1.14 -15.13 -7.07
CA SER A 81 1.50 -15.26 -8.48
C SER A 81 1.71 -13.89 -9.12
N VAL A 82 2.87 -13.32 -8.88
CA VAL A 82 3.22 -11.98 -9.36
C VAL A 82 4.65 -11.92 -9.88
N SER A 83 4.90 -10.95 -10.77
CA SER A 83 6.24 -10.50 -11.15
C SER A 83 6.40 -9.02 -10.84
N ILE A 84 7.60 -8.61 -10.43
CA ILE A 84 7.90 -7.21 -10.14
C ILE A 84 8.26 -6.51 -11.45
N LEU A 85 7.50 -5.47 -11.81
CA LEU A 85 7.72 -4.68 -13.03
C LEU A 85 8.64 -3.50 -12.77
N ALA A 86 8.45 -2.80 -11.66
CA ALA A 86 9.19 -1.59 -11.34
C ALA A 86 9.12 -1.27 -9.84
N GLU A 87 10.10 -0.53 -9.38
CA GLU A 87 10.13 0.09 -8.05
C GLU A 87 10.20 1.60 -8.25
N ALA A 88 9.36 2.36 -7.55
CA ALA A 88 9.42 3.81 -7.60
C ALA A 88 10.75 4.30 -7.02
N PRO A 89 11.40 5.28 -7.66
CA PRO A 89 12.76 5.68 -7.29
C PRO A 89 12.84 6.51 -6.00
N VAL A 90 11.71 6.91 -5.45
CA VAL A 90 11.61 7.78 -4.28
C VAL A 90 10.71 7.18 -3.21
N TRP A 91 10.89 7.63 -1.95
CA TRP A 91 9.95 7.42 -0.88
C TRP A 91 8.86 8.48 -0.96
N PHE A 92 7.59 8.05 -1.03
CA PHE A 92 6.45 8.96 -0.94
C PHE A 92 6.08 9.13 0.52
N THR A 93 5.92 10.37 0.96
CA THR A 93 5.61 10.66 2.36
C THR A 93 4.28 11.37 2.49
N TYR A 94 3.59 11.11 3.60
CA TYR A 94 2.49 11.95 4.05
C TYR A 94 2.52 12.04 5.58
N ASP A 95 2.09 13.18 6.09
CA ASP A 95 1.97 13.41 7.53
C ASP A 95 0.56 13.04 7.98
N TYR A 96 0.45 12.45 9.16
CA TYR A 96 -0.87 12.18 9.72
C TYR A 96 -1.54 13.50 10.10
N PRO A 97 -2.84 13.67 9.78
CA PRO A 97 -3.64 14.73 10.40
C PRO A 97 -3.62 14.61 11.92
N GLN A 98 -3.74 15.72 12.65
CA GLN A 98 -3.59 15.72 14.12
C GLN A 98 -4.57 14.76 14.82
N ASP A 99 -5.81 14.67 14.34
CA ASP A 99 -6.81 13.74 14.84
C ASP A 99 -6.45 12.26 14.62
N VAL A 100 -5.83 11.95 13.48
CA VAL A 100 -5.35 10.59 13.15
C VAL A 100 -4.08 10.27 13.94
N GLN A 101 -3.17 11.23 14.10
CA GLN A 101 -1.91 11.05 14.82
C GLN A 101 -2.12 10.60 16.26
N GLN A 102 -3.13 11.14 16.94
CA GLN A 102 -3.44 10.79 18.33
C GLN A 102 -3.90 9.33 18.49
N ASN A 103 -4.49 8.76 17.45
CA ASN A 103 -5.06 7.41 17.45
C ASN A 103 -4.15 6.34 16.85
N THR A 104 -3.07 6.72 16.16
CA THR A 104 -2.16 5.77 15.52
C THR A 104 -0.95 5.47 16.38
N ARG A 105 -0.81 4.20 16.80
CA ARG A 105 0.37 3.67 17.50
C ARG A 105 0.90 4.59 18.62
N LYS A 106 -0.02 5.19 19.38
CA LYS A 106 0.30 6.06 20.55
C LYS A 106 1.21 7.25 20.19
N GLY A 107 1.06 7.81 18.98
CA GLY A 107 1.84 8.97 18.55
C GLY A 107 3.33 8.70 18.29
N LYS A 108 3.72 7.44 18.08
CA LYS A 108 5.12 7.06 17.80
C LYS A 108 5.63 7.62 16.47
N TYR A 109 4.76 7.76 15.49
CA TYR A 109 5.11 8.23 14.15
C TYR A 109 4.31 9.48 13.78
N GLY A 110 4.95 10.38 13.01
CA GLY A 110 4.30 11.59 12.49
C GLY A 110 3.60 11.41 11.15
N GLY A 111 3.85 10.27 10.50
CA GLY A 111 3.32 9.94 9.19
C GLY A 111 3.92 8.65 8.67
N GLN A 112 3.79 8.42 7.36
CA GLN A 112 4.40 7.27 6.69
C GLN A 112 5.34 7.71 5.58
N ALA A 113 6.42 6.95 5.40
CA ALA A 113 7.23 6.98 4.19
C ALA A 113 7.03 5.64 3.48
N GLN A 114 6.53 5.70 2.26
CA GLN A 114 6.10 4.54 1.51
C GLN A 114 6.97 4.30 0.29
N ARG A 115 7.51 3.09 0.17
CA ARG A 115 8.18 2.61 -1.04
C ARG A 115 7.18 1.83 -1.86
N TRP A 116 6.99 2.22 -3.12
CA TRP A 116 5.96 1.65 -3.99
C TRP A 116 6.56 0.74 -5.06
N PHE A 117 5.84 -0.35 -5.33
CA PHE A 117 6.21 -1.35 -6.34
C PHE A 117 5.03 -1.56 -7.28
N ALA A 118 5.33 -1.61 -8.59
CA ALA A 118 4.38 -2.07 -9.59
C ALA A 118 4.63 -3.55 -9.87
N LEU A 119 3.59 -4.36 -9.73
CA LEU A 119 3.62 -5.80 -9.91
C LEU A 119 2.62 -6.23 -10.98
N ARG A 120 2.97 -7.25 -11.77
CA ARG A 120 2.06 -7.92 -12.67
C ARG A 120 1.42 -9.11 -11.99
N PHE A 121 0.09 -9.21 -12.04
CA PHE A 121 -0.63 -10.40 -11.63
C PHE A 121 -0.51 -11.49 -12.69
N GLU A 122 0.05 -12.63 -12.33
CA GLU A 122 0.34 -13.76 -13.22
C GLU A 122 -0.59 -14.96 -12.97
N GLY A 123 -1.45 -14.87 -11.95
CA GLY A 123 -2.36 -15.94 -11.57
C GLY A 123 -3.75 -15.80 -12.18
N SER A 124 -4.66 -16.66 -11.74
CA SER A 124 -6.09 -16.53 -12.00
C SER A 124 -6.78 -15.80 -10.85
N GLU A 125 -7.93 -15.17 -11.11
CA GLU A 125 -8.67 -14.45 -10.06
C GLU A 125 -9.14 -15.34 -8.90
N ASP A 126 -9.19 -16.65 -9.08
CA ASP A 126 -9.50 -17.62 -8.02
C ASP A 126 -8.46 -17.60 -6.87
N GLU A 127 -7.25 -17.12 -7.15
CA GLU A 127 -6.21 -16.96 -6.13
C GLU A 127 -6.51 -15.79 -5.16
N ILE A 128 -7.31 -14.83 -5.60
CA ILE A 128 -7.60 -13.60 -4.85
C ILE A 128 -8.66 -13.91 -3.78
N ASP A 129 -8.24 -13.87 -2.52
CA ASP A 129 -9.13 -14.09 -1.39
C ASP A 129 -8.79 -13.09 -0.28
N VAL A 130 -9.69 -12.16 -0.04
CA VAL A 130 -9.55 -11.12 0.99
C VAL A 130 -10.24 -11.49 2.30
N ARG A 131 -10.95 -12.62 2.33
CA ARG A 131 -11.74 -13.06 3.48
C ARG A 131 -11.10 -14.21 4.24
N ASN A 132 -10.59 -15.23 3.53
CA ASN A 132 -9.91 -16.38 4.12
C ASN A 132 -8.40 -16.18 3.97
N LEU A 133 -7.84 -15.38 4.85
CA LEU A 133 -6.46 -14.95 4.74
C LEU A 133 -5.48 -15.99 5.29
N PRO A 134 -4.23 -16.03 4.76
CA PRO A 134 -3.20 -16.93 5.26
C PRO A 134 -2.84 -16.63 6.71
N ASP A 135 -2.43 -17.66 7.44
CA ASP A 135 -1.90 -17.56 8.82
C ASP A 135 -2.85 -16.86 9.81
N GLY A 136 -4.16 -16.82 9.52
CA GLY A 136 -5.16 -16.24 10.41
C GLY A 136 -5.08 -14.71 10.52
N HIS A 137 -4.53 -14.03 9.52
CA HIS A 137 -4.51 -12.57 9.48
C HIS A 137 -5.92 -11.98 9.51
N ASP A 138 -6.05 -10.83 10.15
CA ASP A 138 -7.30 -10.09 10.19
C ASP A 138 -7.65 -9.54 8.80
N MET A 139 -8.95 -9.50 8.51
CA MET A 139 -9.46 -9.00 7.25
C MET A 139 -9.24 -7.48 7.13
N GLU A 140 -8.46 -7.06 6.13
CA GLU A 140 -8.24 -5.65 5.81
C GLU A 140 -9.31 -5.13 4.84
N PHE A 141 -9.73 -5.97 3.90
CA PHE A 141 -10.68 -5.62 2.85
C PHE A 141 -11.92 -6.50 2.90
N CYS A 142 -13.09 -5.91 2.66
CA CYS A 142 -14.36 -6.63 2.56
C CYS A 142 -14.79 -6.88 1.10
N ASP A 143 -14.16 -6.22 0.14
CA ASP A 143 -14.41 -6.35 -1.29
C ASP A 143 -13.17 -5.92 -2.08
N TRP A 144 -13.12 -6.23 -3.38
CA TRP A 144 -12.04 -5.81 -4.27
C TRP A 144 -12.52 -5.67 -5.72
N ARG A 145 -11.78 -4.92 -6.52
CA ARG A 145 -12.03 -4.80 -7.96
C ARG A 145 -10.77 -4.34 -8.70
N TRP A 146 -10.80 -4.47 -10.02
CA TRP A 146 -9.83 -3.83 -10.91
C TRP A 146 -10.35 -2.43 -11.30
N GLU A 147 -9.47 -1.44 -11.24
CA GLU A 147 -9.84 -0.05 -11.44
C GLU A 147 -8.87 0.67 -12.38
N ASP A 148 -9.32 1.73 -13.03
CA ASP A 148 -8.46 2.59 -13.81
C ASP A 148 -7.53 3.39 -12.89
N ALA A 149 -6.23 3.42 -13.23
CA ALA A 149 -5.24 4.13 -12.42
C ALA A 149 -5.57 5.61 -12.23
N ALA A 150 -6.12 6.26 -13.26
CA ALA A 150 -6.49 7.68 -13.21
C ALA A 150 -7.54 8.00 -12.14
N ARG A 151 -8.33 7.02 -11.70
CA ARG A 151 -9.37 7.22 -10.68
C ARG A 151 -8.86 7.09 -9.25
N LEU A 152 -7.70 6.48 -9.03
CA LEU A 152 -7.20 6.14 -7.70
C LEU A 152 -7.06 7.35 -6.76
N PRO A 153 -6.53 8.51 -7.20
CA PRO A 153 -6.42 9.67 -6.32
C PRO A 153 -7.75 10.18 -5.76
N ASP A 154 -8.86 9.97 -6.47
CA ASP A 154 -10.20 10.38 -6.05
C ASP A 154 -10.87 9.36 -5.12
N LEU A 155 -10.39 8.13 -5.08
CA LEU A 155 -10.96 7.04 -4.31
C LEU A 155 -10.34 6.87 -2.91
N ILE A 156 -9.14 7.42 -2.70
CA ILE A 156 -8.41 7.35 -1.44
C ILE A 156 -8.77 8.54 -0.52
N VAL A 157 -8.59 8.34 0.79
CA VAL A 157 -8.75 9.44 1.75
C VAL A 157 -7.93 10.68 1.34
N PRO A 158 -8.50 11.90 1.48
CA PRO A 158 -7.88 13.10 0.90
C PRO A 158 -6.43 13.38 1.30
N PHE A 159 -6.04 13.08 2.53
CA PHE A 159 -4.66 13.35 2.99
C PHE A 159 -3.60 12.42 2.36
N LYS A 160 -4.01 11.34 1.69
CA LYS A 160 -3.13 10.44 0.92
C LYS A 160 -3.17 10.70 -0.60
N ARG A 161 -3.99 11.63 -1.05
CA ARG A 161 -4.23 11.85 -2.49
C ARG A 161 -2.97 12.22 -3.25
N GLN A 162 -2.10 13.06 -2.67
CA GLN A 162 -0.83 13.45 -3.31
C GLN A 162 0.10 12.25 -3.51
N VAL A 163 0.16 11.33 -2.53
CA VAL A 163 0.94 10.09 -2.67
C VAL A 163 0.40 9.25 -3.82
N TYR A 164 -0.90 9.05 -3.88
CA TYR A 164 -1.53 8.28 -4.96
C TYR A 164 -1.30 8.89 -6.33
N GLN A 165 -1.39 10.23 -6.45
CA GLN A 165 -1.09 10.91 -7.70
C GLN A 165 0.37 10.69 -8.12
N GLY A 166 1.31 10.82 -7.18
CA GLY A 166 2.72 10.56 -7.44
C GLY A 166 3.01 9.12 -7.88
N VAL A 167 2.33 8.14 -7.28
CA VAL A 167 2.45 6.72 -7.65
C VAL A 167 1.89 6.46 -9.04
N VAL A 168 0.71 7.00 -9.33
CA VAL A 168 0.09 6.88 -10.68
C VAL A 168 1.01 7.50 -11.73
N ASP A 169 1.59 8.65 -11.47
CA ASP A 169 2.53 9.31 -12.38
C ASP A 169 3.81 8.49 -12.57
N ALA A 170 4.37 7.95 -11.49
CA ALA A 170 5.59 7.15 -11.53
C ALA A 170 5.45 5.88 -12.38
N PHE A 171 4.27 5.27 -12.39
CA PHE A 171 3.99 4.02 -13.11
C PHE A 171 3.09 4.22 -14.35
N SER A 172 2.96 5.43 -14.85
CA SER A 172 2.06 5.77 -15.96
C SER A 172 2.34 4.98 -17.24
N GLY A 173 3.58 4.58 -17.49
CA GLY A 173 3.96 3.76 -18.64
C GLY A 173 3.51 2.29 -18.54
N LEU A 174 3.04 1.83 -17.39
CA LEU A 174 2.64 0.45 -17.12
C LEU A 174 1.11 0.27 -17.06
N THR A 175 0.37 1.35 -16.88
CA THR A 175 -1.09 1.34 -16.71
C THR A 175 -1.82 1.51 -18.03
N ALA A 176 -3.07 1.10 -18.03
CA ALA A 176 -3.96 1.33 -19.19
C ALA A 176 -4.32 2.81 -19.36
#